data_f310454e174e7ef2d084988af85b4427
#
_entry.id   f310454e174e7ef2d084988af85b4427
#
_cell.length_a   1.000
_cell.length_b   1.000
_cell.length_c   1.000
_cell.angle_alpha   90.00
_cell.angle_beta   90.00
_cell.angle_gamma   90.00
#
_symmetry.space_group_name_H-M   'P 1'
#
loop_
_entity.id
_entity.type
_entity.pdbx_description
1 polymer ?
#
loop_
_entity_poly.entity_id
_entity_poly.type
_entity_poly.pdbx_seq_one_letter_code
_entity_poly.pdbx_strand_id
1 'polypeptide(L)'
;SSGPALSDFTTEIYTPAYASGFDIRGNGNNASTLVSIRNPWQGGTNVEQHLLILRDDAKAPADFAGQVVKAPVRHVVCMSSSHVAMFDAIGQAKRISGVSGIDYISNPYVREHRLCGEVRDVGYDTNLNFELLAAMRPDLMLLYGVTGENTIVTGKLRELGIPYIYIGDYMEESPLGKAEWLVLAAELCDLRAAGADTLQRIARDYQALKAHPAPDAPRPKVMLNTPYRDTWFLPSSQSYMIRLIEDAGGEYVYTKNDSDTSVAVDMEEAYLLANAADFWLNVGPCNTLAELTAQNPKFSDIPVVRNRNVYNNNRRQTPAGGSDFWESGVVRPDLVLRDLRTIFSGD
;
A
#
# COMPACT_ATOMS: atom_id res chain seq x y z
N SER A 1 24.37 -29.72 -12.83
CA SER A 1 24.97 -28.76 -11.92
C SER A 1 23.88 -28.11 -11.08
N SER A 2 23.99 -28.16 -9.77
CA SER A 2 23.11 -27.45 -8.86
C SER A 2 23.22 -25.94 -9.13
N GLY A 3 22.10 -25.22 -9.18
CA GLY A 3 22.09 -23.79 -9.23
C GLY A 3 22.72 -23.17 -7.98
N PRO A 4 22.91 -21.83 -7.92
CA PRO A 4 23.52 -21.18 -6.78
C PRO A 4 22.69 -21.38 -5.51
N ALA A 5 23.35 -21.60 -4.38
CA ALA A 5 22.68 -21.67 -3.08
C ALA A 5 22.18 -20.30 -2.66
N LEU A 6 21.17 -20.23 -1.80
CA LEU A 6 20.65 -19.00 -1.24
C LEU A 6 21.77 -18.14 -0.63
N SER A 7 22.71 -18.77 0.04
CA SER A 7 23.88 -18.14 0.66
C SER A 7 24.84 -17.47 -0.32
N ASP A 8 24.72 -17.73 -1.63
CA ASP A 8 25.55 -17.09 -2.65
C ASP A 8 25.03 -15.68 -3.01
N PHE A 9 23.83 -15.32 -2.60
CA PHE A 9 23.22 -14.02 -2.85
C PHE A 9 23.59 -13.03 -1.75
N THR A 10 24.82 -12.57 -1.77
CA THR A 10 25.41 -11.66 -0.77
C THR A 10 25.73 -10.27 -1.29
N THR A 11 25.69 -10.07 -2.62
CA THR A 11 25.97 -8.77 -3.23
C THR A 11 24.76 -7.87 -3.10
N GLU A 12 24.93 -6.70 -2.49
CA GLU A 12 23.85 -5.71 -2.41
C GLU A 12 23.56 -5.15 -3.80
N ILE A 13 22.32 -5.34 -4.25
CA ILE A 13 21.82 -4.77 -5.51
C ILE A 13 20.94 -3.56 -5.22
N TYR A 14 20.01 -3.72 -4.28
CA TYR A 14 19.16 -2.61 -3.83
C TYR A 14 18.83 -2.79 -2.35
N THR A 15 19.31 -1.86 -1.53
CA THR A 15 18.92 -1.75 -0.13
C THR A 15 18.03 -0.51 0.01
N PRO A 16 16.75 -0.68 0.35
CA PRO A 16 15.83 0.45 0.44
C PRO A 16 16.29 1.50 1.45
N ALA A 17 16.12 2.78 1.09
CA ALA A 17 16.43 3.90 1.96
C ALA A 17 15.33 4.14 3.00
N TYR A 18 14.10 3.81 2.68
CA TYR A 18 12.93 4.12 3.50
C TYR A 18 12.16 2.87 3.93
N ALA A 19 12.01 1.89 3.04
CA ALA A 19 11.33 0.64 3.35
C ALA A 19 12.20 -0.28 4.21
N SER A 20 11.57 -1.00 5.14
CA SER A 20 12.24 -1.97 5.99
C SER A 20 11.92 -3.42 5.62
N GLY A 21 10.90 -3.64 4.81
CA GLY A 21 10.33 -4.97 4.58
C GLY A 21 10.96 -5.77 3.46
N PHE A 22 11.86 -5.22 2.65
CA PHE A 22 12.50 -5.99 1.59
C PHE A 22 13.91 -5.50 1.27
N ASP A 23 14.68 -6.35 0.61
CA ASP A 23 15.92 -5.98 -0.08
C ASP A 23 16.11 -6.87 -1.32
N ILE A 24 17.04 -6.48 -2.18
CA ILE A 24 17.38 -7.19 -3.41
C ILE A 24 18.90 -7.45 -3.41
N ARG A 25 19.26 -8.72 -3.58
CA ARG A 25 20.66 -9.14 -3.61
C ARG A 25 20.97 -9.92 -4.88
N GLY A 26 22.25 -9.90 -5.27
CA GLY A 26 22.78 -10.68 -6.38
C GLY A 26 23.82 -11.69 -5.91
N ASN A 27 24.23 -12.57 -6.81
CA ASN A 27 25.25 -13.58 -6.55
C ASN A 27 26.61 -13.25 -7.18
N GLY A 28 26.71 -12.15 -7.92
CA GLY A 28 27.94 -11.74 -8.59
C GLY A 28 28.31 -12.53 -9.85
N ASN A 29 27.59 -13.60 -10.19
CA ASN A 29 27.90 -14.47 -11.32
C ASN A 29 27.05 -14.26 -12.55
N ASN A 30 25.77 -13.85 -12.33
CA ASN A 30 24.83 -13.56 -13.41
C ASN A 30 23.86 -12.46 -12.96
N ALA A 31 22.94 -12.09 -13.83
CA ALA A 31 21.98 -11.01 -13.55
C ALA A 31 20.80 -11.43 -12.67
N SER A 32 20.73 -12.71 -12.27
CA SER A 32 19.66 -13.18 -11.38
C SER A 32 19.75 -12.52 -10.01
N THR A 33 18.61 -12.23 -9.40
CA THR A 33 18.52 -11.55 -8.10
C THR A 33 17.60 -12.29 -7.15
N LEU A 34 17.84 -12.09 -5.87
CA LEU A 34 17.03 -12.63 -4.79
C LEU A 34 16.36 -11.47 -4.05
N VAL A 35 15.03 -11.47 -4.04
CA VAL A 35 14.26 -10.57 -3.20
C VAL A 35 13.95 -11.28 -1.89
N SER A 36 14.32 -10.65 -0.78
CA SER A 36 13.98 -11.12 0.56
C SER A 36 12.93 -10.18 1.13
N ILE A 37 11.83 -10.73 1.62
CA ILE A 37 10.73 -9.98 2.22
C ILE A 37 10.57 -10.43 3.66
N ARG A 38 10.56 -9.47 4.59
CA ARG A 38 10.50 -9.71 6.03
C ARG A 38 9.20 -9.21 6.62
N ASN A 39 8.55 -10.05 7.41
CA ASN A 39 7.40 -9.73 8.24
C ASN A 39 6.29 -8.97 7.48
N PRO A 40 5.73 -9.55 6.40
CA PRO A 40 4.82 -8.83 5.50
C PRO A 40 3.39 -8.68 6.02
N TRP A 41 3.09 -9.13 7.24
CA TRP A 41 1.77 -9.02 7.87
C TRP A 41 1.87 -8.71 9.36
N GLN A 42 0.77 -8.26 9.95
CA GLN A 42 0.69 -7.92 11.37
C GLN A 42 0.99 -9.15 12.24
N GLY A 43 1.76 -8.93 13.30
CA GLY A 43 2.15 -9.99 14.23
C GLY A 43 3.23 -10.92 13.70
N GLY A 44 3.69 -10.74 12.47
CA GLY A 44 4.79 -11.51 11.90
C GLY A 44 6.10 -11.17 12.62
N THR A 45 6.73 -12.20 13.19
CA THR A 45 8.07 -12.10 13.79
C THR A 45 8.93 -13.20 13.19
N ASN A 46 10.11 -12.83 12.69
CA ASN A 46 11.02 -13.79 12.05
C ASN A 46 10.42 -14.50 10.82
N VAL A 47 9.43 -13.87 10.17
CA VAL A 47 8.88 -14.37 8.90
C VAL A 47 9.74 -13.81 7.77
N GLU A 48 10.26 -14.69 6.94
CA GLU A 48 11.06 -14.30 5.78
C GLU A 48 10.60 -15.10 4.56
N GLN A 49 10.40 -14.41 3.45
CA GLN A 49 10.08 -14.99 2.16
C GLN A 49 11.17 -14.67 1.16
N HIS A 50 11.39 -15.56 0.21
CA HIS A 50 12.37 -15.40 -0.84
C HIS A 50 11.73 -15.54 -2.21
N LEU A 51 12.01 -14.60 -3.10
CA LEU A 51 11.65 -14.68 -4.51
C LEU A 51 12.94 -14.62 -5.33
N LEU A 52 13.25 -15.71 -6.01
CA LEU A 52 14.40 -15.77 -6.93
C LEU A 52 13.93 -15.33 -8.32
N ILE A 53 14.57 -14.28 -8.82
CA ILE A 53 14.29 -13.72 -10.15
C ILE A 53 15.42 -14.19 -11.08
N LEU A 54 15.10 -15.12 -11.96
CA LEU A 54 16.06 -15.72 -12.88
C LEU A 54 16.24 -14.87 -14.14
N ARG A 55 17.49 -14.78 -14.57
CA ARG A 55 17.91 -14.15 -15.83
C ARG A 55 19.03 -14.97 -16.46
N ASP A 56 19.32 -14.74 -17.73
CA ASP A 56 20.48 -15.28 -18.44
C ASP A 56 20.62 -16.81 -18.37
N ASP A 57 19.55 -17.56 -18.61
CA ASP A 57 19.53 -19.04 -18.57
C ASP A 57 19.90 -19.65 -17.20
N ALA A 58 19.95 -18.82 -16.15
CA ALA A 58 20.17 -19.32 -14.80
C ALA A 58 19.04 -20.22 -14.35
N LYS A 59 19.38 -21.19 -13.49
CA LYS A 59 18.43 -22.14 -12.92
C LYS A 59 18.37 -21.99 -11.41
N ALA A 60 17.19 -22.24 -10.85
CA ALA A 60 17.04 -22.30 -9.41
C ALA A 60 17.76 -23.53 -8.83
N PRO A 61 18.28 -23.43 -7.59
CA PRO A 61 18.74 -24.63 -6.87
C PRO A 61 17.61 -25.66 -6.74
N ALA A 62 17.96 -26.94 -6.79
CA ALA A 62 16.98 -28.04 -6.77
C ALA A 62 16.11 -28.04 -5.50
N ASP A 63 16.66 -27.58 -4.38
CA ASP A 63 16.01 -27.54 -3.06
C ASP A 63 15.67 -26.11 -2.60
N PHE A 64 15.51 -25.17 -3.55
CA PHE A 64 15.15 -23.80 -3.22
C PHE A 64 13.77 -23.73 -2.56
N ALA A 65 13.72 -23.22 -1.34
CA ALA A 65 12.50 -23.20 -0.54
C ALA A 65 11.55 -22.05 -0.85
N GLY A 66 11.95 -21.10 -1.67
CA GLY A 66 11.14 -19.91 -2.04
C GLY A 66 10.41 -20.09 -3.35
N GLN A 67 9.96 -18.97 -3.87
CA GLN A 67 9.30 -18.87 -5.17
C GLN A 67 10.28 -18.44 -6.25
N VAL A 68 10.04 -18.84 -7.49
CA VAL A 68 10.93 -18.58 -8.62
C VAL A 68 10.14 -17.99 -9.77
N VAL A 69 10.65 -16.91 -10.35
CA VAL A 69 10.10 -16.30 -11.57
C VAL A 69 11.22 -15.94 -12.53
N LYS A 70 10.87 -15.76 -13.79
CA LYS A 70 11.78 -15.20 -14.80
C LYS A 70 11.40 -13.76 -15.08
N ALA A 71 12.38 -12.86 -15.09
CA ALA A 71 12.17 -11.48 -15.50
C ALA A 71 12.43 -11.33 -17.01
N PRO A 72 11.72 -10.41 -17.68
CA PRO A 72 10.61 -9.62 -17.17
C PRO A 72 9.33 -10.46 -17.05
N VAL A 73 8.57 -10.24 -15.98
CA VAL A 73 7.24 -10.84 -15.85
C VAL A 73 6.30 -10.22 -16.87
N ARG A 74 5.42 -11.02 -17.45
CA ARG A 74 4.49 -10.55 -18.50
C ARG A 74 3.05 -10.42 -17.99
N HIS A 75 2.64 -11.34 -17.12
CA HIS A 75 1.28 -11.44 -16.65
C HIS A 75 1.29 -11.57 -15.11
N VAL A 76 0.90 -10.49 -14.45
CA VAL A 76 0.84 -10.47 -12.99
C VAL A 76 -0.60 -10.31 -12.52
N VAL A 77 -0.89 -10.92 -11.38
CA VAL A 77 -2.14 -10.74 -10.67
C VAL A 77 -1.87 -9.95 -9.40
N CYS A 78 -2.59 -8.86 -9.22
CA CYS A 78 -2.44 -7.94 -8.09
C CYS A 78 -3.63 -8.09 -7.14
N MET A 79 -3.40 -8.59 -5.93
CA MET A 79 -4.47 -8.79 -4.95
C MET A 79 -4.76 -7.54 -4.11
N SER A 80 -3.99 -6.47 -4.29
CA SER A 80 -4.23 -5.16 -3.66
C SER A 80 -4.15 -4.05 -4.70
N SER A 81 -4.94 -3.00 -4.52
CA SER A 81 -4.91 -1.81 -5.38
C SER A 81 -3.55 -1.09 -5.34
N SER A 82 -2.83 -1.15 -4.21
CA SER A 82 -1.48 -0.59 -4.12
C SER A 82 -0.48 -1.30 -5.05
N HIS A 83 -0.64 -2.61 -5.26
CA HIS A 83 0.20 -3.34 -6.21
C HIS A 83 -0.02 -2.84 -7.64
N VAL A 84 -1.27 -2.58 -8.02
CA VAL A 84 -1.61 -1.99 -9.33
C VAL A 84 -0.88 -0.65 -9.49
N ALA A 85 -0.92 0.19 -8.47
CA ALA A 85 -0.27 1.50 -8.49
C ALA A 85 1.26 1.38 -8.64
N MET A 86 1.89 0.37 -8.05
CA MET A 86 3.33 0.13 -8.17
C MET A 86 3.74 -0.12 -9.63
N PHE A 87 2.99 -0.95 -10.36
CA PHE A 87 3.25 -1.20 -11.78
C PHE A 87 2.95 0.03 -12.62
N ASP A 88 1.87 0.75 -12.33
CA ASP A 88 1.52 1.96 -13.06
C ASP A 88 2.57 3.06 -12.88
N ALA A 89 3.12 3.21 -11.67
CA ALA A 89 4.14 4.22 -11.36
C ALA A 89 5.41 4.10 -12.22
N ILE A 90 5.70 2.91 -12.71
CA ILE A 90 6.85 2.64 -13.59
C ILE A 90 6.43 2.42 -15.05
N GLY A 91 5.19 2.81 -15.40
CA GLY A 91 4.69 2.72 -16.76
C GLY A 91 4.40 1.29 -17.23
N GLN A 92 4.15 0.36 -16.32
CA GLN A 92 4.03 -1.08 -16.62
C GLN A 92 2.65 -1.66 -16.24
N ALA A 93 1.60 -0.85 -16.21
CA ALA A 93 0.23 -1.32 -15.95
C ALA A 93 -0.20 -2.42 -16.94
N LYS A 94 0.33 -2.40 -18.16
CA LYS A 94 0.06 -3.40 -19.20
C LYS A 94 0.43 -4.84 -18.82
N ARG A 95 1.24 -5.02 -17.78
CA ARG A 95 1.61 -6.36 -17.28
C ARG A 95 0.57 -6.94 -16.35
N ILE A 96 -0.39 -6.14 -15.91
CA ILE A 96 -1.46 -6.58 -15.03
C ILE A 96 -2.53 -7.30 -15.84
N SER A 97 -2.76 -8.58 -15.55
CA SER A 97 -3.78 -9.40 -16.21
C SER A 97 -4.93 -9.81 -15.28
N GLY A 98 -4.76 -9.59 -13.98
CA GLY A 98 -5.79 -9.90 -13.00
C GLY A 98 -5.68 -9.04 -11.75
N VAL A 99 -6.82 -8.80 -11.13
CA VAL A 99 -6.91 -8.02 -9.90
C VAL A 99 -7.97 -8.63 -8.99
N SER A 100 -7.91 -8.31 -7.71
CA SER A 100 -8.94 -8.64 -6.72
C SER A 100 -9.92 -7.48 -6.61
N GLY A 101 -11.22 -7.74 -6.83
CA GLY A 101 -12.25 -6.72 -6.70
C GLY A 101 -12.11 -5.60 -7.74
N ILE A 102 -12.23 -5.94 -9.01
CA ILE A 102 -11.97 -5.02 -10.15
C ILE A 102 -12.83 -3.76 -10.11
N ASP A 103 -14.04 -3.84 -9.51
CA ASP A 103 -14.93 -2.67 -9.40
C ASP A 103 -14.38 -1.60 -8.43
N TYR A 104 -13.43 -1.96 -7.58
CA TYR A 104 -12.78 -1.05 -6.63
C TYR A 104 -11.46 -0.47 -7.16
N ILE A 105 -11.01 -0.88 -8.33
CA ILE A 105 -9.76 -0.41 -8.92
C ILE A 105 -10.04 0.81 -9.79
N SER A 106 -9.43 1.95 -9.46
CA SER A 106 -9.61 3.21 -10.18
C SER A 106 -8.62 3.39 -11.34
N ASN A 107 -7.56 2.60 -11.40
CA ASN A 107 -6.51 2.72 -12.42
C ASN A 107 -7.12 2.74 -13.83
N PRO A 108 -6.79 3.74 -14.68
CA PRO A 108 -7.37 3.89 -16.00
C PRO A 108 -7.10 2.71 -16.94
N TYR A 109 -5.90 2.11 -16.88
CA TYR A 109 -5.57 0.94 -17.69
C TYR A 109 -6.47 -0.24 -17.34
N VAL A 110 -6.63 -0.53 -16.05
CA VAL A 110 -7.48 -1.61 -15.56
C VAL A 110 -8.94 -1.37 -15.96
N ARG A 111 -9.43 -0.15 -15.78
CA ARG A 111 -10.81 0.22 -16.12
C ARG A 111 -11.08 0.06 -17.63
N GLU A 112 -10.14 0.44 -18.45
CA GLU A 112 -10.27 0.32 -19.91
C GLU A 112 -10.19 -1.15 -20.36
N HIS A 113 -9.22 -1.91 -19.85
CA HIS A 113 -8.93 -3.26 -20.33
C HIS A 113 -9.81 -4.35 -19.69
N ARG A 114 -10.57 -4.01 -18.64
CA ARG A 114 -11.60 -4.93 -18.12
C ARG A 114 -12.71 -5.20 -19.16
N LEU A 115 -13.01 -4.20 -19.98
CA LEU A 115 -14.11 -4.29 -20.95
C LEU A 115 -13.82 -5.30 -22.06
N CYS A 116 -12.55 -5.44 -22.46
CA CYS A 116 -12.15 -6.43 -23.47
C CYS A 116 -11.66 -7.75 -22.87
N GLY A 117 -11.68 -7.88 -21.53
CA GLY A 117 -11.29 -9.10 -20.85
C GLY A 117 -9.77 -9.33 -20.72
N GLU A 118 -8.95 -8.34 -21.05
CA GLU A 118 -7.50 -8.42 -20.85
C GLU A 118 -7.11 -8.33 -19.38
N VAL A 119 -7.88 -7.63 -18.57
CA VAL A 119 -7.75 -7.62 -17.10
C VAL A 119 -8.99 -8.23 -16.48
N ARG A 120 -8.80 -9.28 -15.71
CA ARG A 120 -9.88 -10.09 -15.14
C ARG A 120 -9.97 -9.91 -13.63
N ASP A 121 -11.18 -10.02 -13.10
CA ASP A 121 -11.41 -10.12 -11.65
C ASP A 121 -11.20 -11.57 -11.21
N VAL A 122 -10.22 -11.80 -10.36
CA VAL A 122 -9.90 -13.14 -9.87
C VAL A 122 -10.58 -13.47 -8.54
N GLY A 123 -11.36 -12.53 -7.99
CA GLY A 123 -12.05 -12.70 -6.71
C GLY A 123 -11.20 -12.25 -5.51
N TYR A 124 -11.70 -12.54 -4.33
CA TYR A 124 -11.05 -12.22 -3.06
C TYR A 124 -10.40 -13.45 -2.45
N ASP A 125 -9.52 -13.26 -1.48
CA ASP A 125 -8.85 -14.35 -0.74
C ASP A 125 -9.82 -15.42 -0.23
N THR A 126 -10.99 -15.00 0.23
CA THR A 126 -12.02 -15.90 0.77
C THR A 126 -12.78 -16.65 -0.31
N ASN A 127 -12.71 -16.21 -1.56
CA ASN A 127 -13.44 -16.78 -2.67
C ASN A 127 -12.69 -16.56 -3.99
N LEU A 128 -11.46 -17.04 -4.04
CA LEU A 128 -10.59 -16.89 -5.19
C LEU A 128 -11.02 -17.84 -6.31
N ASN A 129 -11.04 -17.35 -7.54
CA ASN A 129 -11.42 -18.16 -8.72
C ASN A 129 -10.21 -18.94 -9.24
N PHE A 130 -9.97 -20.11 -8.68
CA PHE A 130 -8.83 -20.96 -9.04
C PHE A 130 -8.94 -21.53 -10.45
N GLU A 131 -10.14 -21.77 -10.94
CA GLU A 131 -10.36 -22.23 -12.31
C GLU A 131 -9.90 -21.16 -13.32
N LEU A 132 -10.25 -19.91 -13.07
CA LEU A 132 -9.81 -18.77 -13.88
C LEU A 132 -8.28 -18.61 -13.82
N LEU A 133 -7.69 -18.70 -12.63
CA LEU A 133 -6.25 -18.59 -12.46
C LEU A 133 -5.49 -19.71 -13.19
N ALA A 134 -6.02 -20.92 -13.15
CA ALA A 134 -5.45 -22.06 -13.89
C ALA A 134 -5.48 -21.81 -15.40
N ALA A 135 -6.54 -21.18 -15.91
CA ALA A 135 -6.67 -20.84 -17.32
C ALA A 135 -5.77 -19.65 -17.72
N MET A 136 -5.63 -18.68 -16.86
CA MET A 136 -4.80 -17.48 -17.08
C MET A 136 -3.30 -17.77 -17.06
N ARG A 137 -2.86 -18.67 -16.20
CA ARG A 137 -1.44 -18.99 -15.97
C ARG A 137 -0.57 -17.75 -15.76
N PRO A 138 -0.84 -16.94 -14.74
CA PRO A 138 -0.01 -15.77 -14.49
C PRO A 138 1.41 -16.15 -14.11
N ASP A 139 2.36 -15.30 -14.44
CA ASP A 139 3.78 -15.51 -14.09
C ASP A 139 4.00 -15.37 -12.59
N LEU A 140 3.21 -14.51 -11.94
CA LEU A 140 3.33 -14.21 -10.52
C LEU A 140 2.04 -13.63 -9.99
N MET A 141 1.67 -14.04 -8.78
CA MET A 141 0.62 -13.39 -8.00
C MET A 141 1.24 -12.60 -6.85
N LEU A 142 0.87 -11.34 -6.75
CA LEU A 142 1.23 -10.50 -5.62
C LEU A 142 0.08 -10.56 -4.60
N LEU A 143 0.35 -11.20 -3.47
CA LEU A 143 -0.60 -11.40 -2.39
C LEU A 143 -0.41 -10.33 -1.31
N TYR A 144 -1.43 -10.15 -0.53
CA TYR A 144 -1.35 -9.31 0.65
C TYR A 144 -1.98 -10.04 1.84
N GLY A 145 -1.31 -10.02 2.99
CA GLY A 145 -1.79 -10.67 4.21
C GLY A 145 -2.00 -9.66 5.32
N VAL A 146 -3.11 -9.78 6.03
CA VAL A 146 -3.40 -8.87 7.16
C VAL A 146 -2.79 -9.40 8.45
N THR A 147 -3.06 -10.68 8.77
CA THR A 147 -2.62 -11.31 10.02
C THR A 147 -1.82 -12.58 9.82
N GLY A 148 -1.56 -12.98 8.59
CA GLY A 148 -0.82 -14.20 8.29
C GLY A 148 -0.99 -14.67 6.87
N GLU A 149 -0.35 -15.80 6.57
CA GLU A 149 -0.48 -16.50 5.31
C GLU A 149 -1.84 -17.21 5.23
N ASN A 150 -2.51 -17.08 4.08
CA ASN A 150 -3.66 -17.90 3.78
C ASN A 150 -3.18 -19.21 3.15
N THR A 151 -3.02 -20.24 3.98
CA THR A 151 -2.45 -21.53 3.56
C THR A 151 -3.34 -22.31 2.59
N ILE A 152 -4.65 -22.07 2.58
CA ILE A 152 -5.57 -22.64 1.61
C ILE A 152 -5.26 -22.09 0.22
N VAL A 153 -5.10 -20.77 0.12
CA VAL A 153 -4.76 -20.09 -1.13
C VAL A 153 -3.38 -20.52 -1.63
N THR A 154 -2.36 -20.41 -0.79
CA THR A 154 -0.98 -20.72 -1.19
C THR A 154 -0.78 -22.19 -1.51
N GLY A 155 -1.45 -23.08 -0.79
CA GLY A 155 -1.44 -24.51 -1.10
C GLY A 155 -2.03 -24.80 -2.48
N LYS A 156 -3.13 -24.14 -2.81
CA LYS A 156 -3.78 -24.30 -4.13
C LYS A 156 -2.92 -23.70 -5.25
N LEU A 157 -2.29 -22.55 -5.03
CA LEU A 157 -1.39 -21.96 -6.01
C LEU A 157 -0.18 -22.84 -6.29
N ARG A 158 0.37 -23.51 -5.26
CA ARG A 158 1.45 -24.48 -5.44
C ARG A 158 1.00 -25.66 -6.28
N GLU A 159 -0.21 -26.20 -6.04
CA GLU A 159 -0.77 -27.28 -6.86
C GLU A 159 -0.91 -26.87 -8.32
N LEU A 160 -1.29 -25.62 -8.58
CA LEU A 160 -1.46 -25.07 -9.92
C LEU A 160 -0.14 -24.62 -10.57
N GLY A 161 0.96 -24.64 -9.83
CA GLY A 161 2.26 -24.18 -10.33
C GLY A 161 2.34 -22.68 -10.56
N ILE A 162 1.53 -21.88 -9.85
CA ILE A 162 1.51 -20.42 -9.95
C ILE A 162 2.40 -19.82 -8.87
N PRO A 163 3.51 -19.15 -9.23
CA PRO A 163 4.35 -18.45 -8.25
C PRO A 163 3.60 -17.32 -7.56
N TYR A 164 3.91 -17.08 -6.31
CA TYR A 164 3.31 -16.03 -5.51
C TYR A 164 4.31 -15.44 -4.52
N ILE A 165 4.04 -14.22 -4.07
CA ILE A 165 4.80 -13.57 -3.02
C ILE A 165 3.87 -12.61 -2.25
N TYR A 166 4.04 -12.54 -0.93
CA TYR A 166 3.35 -11.57 -0.11
C TYR A 166 4.10 -10.23 -0.14
N ILE A 167 3.40 -9.17 -0.51
CA ILE A 167 3.92 -7.81 -0.53
C ILE A 167 3.64 -7.16 0.82
N GLY A 168 4.64 -6.53 1.39
CA GLY A 168 4.58 -5.98 2.75
C GLY A 168 4.50 -4.46 2.82
N ASP A 169 4.11 -3.78 1.75
CA ASP A 169 3.95 -2.31 1.74
C ASP A 169 2.99 -1.83 2.82
N TYR A 170 1.97 -2.63 3.08
CA TYR A 170 0.98 -2.40 4.14
C TYR A 170 1.63 -2.23 5.53
N MET A 171 2.74 -2.92 5.80
CA MET A 171 3.42 -2.88 7.09
C MET A 171 4.37 -1.70 7.25
N GLU A 172 4.67 -0.98 6.18
CA GLU A 172 5.54 0.18 6.26
C GLU A 172 4.83 1.34 6.94
N GLU A 173 5.47 1.91 7.95
CA GLU A 173 4.93 3.07 8.68
C GLU A 173 5.24 4.38 7.97
N SER A 174 6.37 4.46 7.30
CA SER A 174 6.81 5.64 6.57
C SER A 174 6.06 5.77 5.24
N PRO A 175 5.56 6.96 4.88
CA PRO A 175 4.97 7.19 3.56
C PRO A 175 5.92 6.87 2.41
N LEU A 176 7.17 7.26 2.51
CA LEU A 176 8.18 6.93 1.50
C LEU A 176 8.55 5.44 1.51
N GLY A 177 8.48 4.79 2.68
CA GLY A 177 8.68 3.35 2.78
C GLY A 177 7.62 2.56 2.02
N LYS A 178 6.36 2.97 2.11
CA LYS A 178 5.28 2.35 1.32
C LYS A 178 5.53 2.53 -0.17
N ALA A 179 5.88 3.74 -0.59
CA ALA A 179 6.12 4.06 -2.00
C ALA A 179 7.31 3.27 -2.55
N GLU A 180 8.32 3.02 -1.75
CA GLU A 180 9.57 2.38 -2.20
C GLU A 180 9.36 0.96 -2.72
N TRP A 181 8.27 0.30 -2.37
CA TRP A 181 7.93 -1.02 -2.91
C TRP A 181 7.71 -1.01 -4.43
N LEU A 182 7.52 0.17 -5.05
CA LEU A 182 7.48 0.28 -6.51
C LEU A 182 8.80 -0.21 -7.16
N VAL A 183 9.91 -0.14 -6.43
CA VAL A 183 11.21 -0.64 -6.93
C VAL A 183 11.20 -2.16 -7.07
N LEU A 184 10.48 -2.87 -6.20
CA LEU A 184 10.29 -4.31 -6.35
C LEU A 184 9.50 -4.63 -7.63
N ALA A 185 8.43 -3.90 -7.90
CA ALA A 185 7.69 -4.05 -9.16
C ALA A 185 8.61 -3.78 -10.37
N ALA A 186 9.46 -2.75 -10.28
CA ALA A 186 10.44 -2.44 -11.32
C ALA A 186 11.44 -3.57 -11.54
N GLU A 187 11.92 -4.20 -10.45
CA GLU A 187 12.83 -5.36 -10.54
C GLU A 187 12.20 -6.50 -11.31
N LEU A 188 10.93 -6.77 -11.06
CA LEU A 188 10.17 -7.80 -11.78
C LEU A 188 10.04 -7.52 -13.28
N CYS A 189 10.13 -6.27 -13.69
CA CYS A 189 9.99 -5.81 -15.07
C CYS A 189 11.32 -5.51 -15.76
N ASP A 190 12.45 -5.81 -15.14
CA ASP A 190 13.81 -5.43 -15.61
C ASP A 190 14.00 -3.91 -15.73
N LEU A 191 13.38 -3.16 -14.85
CA LEU A 191 13.38 -1.69 -14.84
C LEU A 191 13.84 -1.11 -13.49
N ARG A 192 14.67 -1.83 -12.75
CA ARG A 192 15.11 -1.41 -11.41
C ARG A 192 15.67 0.01 -11.39
N ALA A 193 16.57 0.34 -12.32
CA ALA A 193 17.16 1.69 -12.36
C ALA A 193 16.10 2.77 -12.54
N ALA A 194 15.17 2.56 -13.46
CA ALA A 194 14.06 3.50 -13.69
C ALA A 194 13.14 3.59 -12.47
N GLY A 195 12.89 2.47 -11.80
CA GLY A 195 12.10 2.44 -10.56
C GLY A 195 12.79 3.21 -9.44
N ALA A 196 14.07 3.00 -9.25
CA ALA A 196 14.86 3.72 -8.26
C ALA A 196 14.89 5.24 -8.53
N ASP A 197 15.04 5.64 -9.79
CA ASP A 197 14.99 7.06 -10.19
C ASP A 197 13.61 7.68 -9.92
N THR A 198 12.55 6.94 -10.20
CA THR A 198 11.17 7.37 -9.91
C THR A 198 10.99 7.60 -8.41
N LEU A 199 11.42 6.65 -7.60
CA LEU A 199 11.34 6.81 -6.14
C LEU A 199 12.15 8.01 -5.65
N GLN A 200 13.36 8.21 -6.16
CA GLN A 200 14.19 9.34 -5.75
C GLN A 200 13.54 10.68 -6.05
N ARG A 201 12.86 10.80 -7.20
CA ARG A 201 12.10 12.03 -7.53
C ARG A 201 10.93 12.25 -6.57
N ILE A 202 10.18 11.20 -6.29
CA ILE A 202 9.07 11.24 -5.32
C ILE A 202 9.59 11.65 -3.94
N ALA A 203 10.70 11.06 -3.50
CA ALA A 203 11.31 11.36 -2.21
C ALA A 203 11.80 12.82 -2.13
N ARG A 204 12.43 13.34 -3.19
CA ARG A 204 12.86 14.74 -3.23
C ARG A 204 11.66 15.68 -3.11
N ASP A 205 10.61 15.43 -3.88
CA ASP A 205 9.41 16.27 -3.85
C ASP A 205 8.74 16.20 -2.49
N TYR A 206 8.67 15.01 -1.90
CA TYR A 206 8.14 14.82 -0.56
C TYR A 206 8.94 15.64 0.48
N GLN A 207 10.26 15.50 0.48
CA GLN A 207 11.12 16.21 1.43
C GLN A 207 11.02 17.72 1.27
N ALA A 208 10.90 18.21 0.03
CA ALA A 208 10.71 19.65 -0.24
C ALA A 208 9.37 20.19 0.27
N LEU A 209 8.34 19.32 0.32
CA LEU A 209 7.00 19.69 0.77
C LEU A 209 6.80 19.55 2.27
N LYS A 210 7.70 18.90 3.00
CA LYS A 210 7.56 18.76 4.45
C LYS A 210 7.51 20.12 5.13
N ALA A 211 6.57 20.26 6.06
CA ALA A 211 6.50 21.46 6.89
C ALA A 211 7.63 21.46 7.93
N HIS A 212 8.14 22.65 8.21
CA HIS A 212 9.13 22.87 9.25
C HIS A 212 8.62 23.95 10.20
N PRO A 213 7.55 23.68 10.98
CA PRO A 213 6.97 24.67 11.86
C PRO A 213 7.97 25.05 12.95
N ALA A 214 7.94 26.35 13.34
CA ALA A 214 8.71 26.81 14.49
C ALA A 214 8.28 26.01 15.74
N PRO A 215 9.19 25.75 16.71
CA PRO A 215 8.85 24.94 17.88
C PRO A 215 7.63 25.42 18.66
N ASP A 216 7.39 26.72 18.70
CA ASP A 216 6.28 27.34 19.42
C ASP A 216 5.09 27.70 18.52
N ALA A 217 5.14 27.39 17.22
CA ALA A 217 4.04 27.67 16.32
C ALA A 217 2.86 26.76 16.62
N PRO A 218 1.62 27.29 16.67
CA PRO A 218 0.44 26.46 16.82
C PRO A 218 0.28 25.57 15.59
N ARG A 219 0.01 24.28 15.83
CA ARG A 219 -0.24 23.31 14.77
C ARG A 219 -1.73 23.03 14.70
N PRO A 220 -2.32 22.93 13.50
CA PRO A 220 -3.70 22.52 13.40
C PRO A 220 -3.89 21.11 13.94
N LYS A 221 -4.93 20.93 14.76
CA LYS A 221 -5.28 19.65 15.33
C LYS A 221 -6.20 18.88 14.39
N VAL A 222 -5.93 17.61 14.21
CA VAL A 222 -6.57 16.79 13.20
C VAL A 222 -7.24 15.57 13.82
N MET A 223 -8.53 15.40 13.54
CA MET A 223 -9.31 14.20 13.84
C MET A 223 -9.42 13.32 12.61
N LEU A 224 -9.51 12.01 12.81
CA LEU A 224 -9.57 11.02 11.73
C LEU A 224 -10.75 10.08 11.86
N ASN A 225 -11.20 9.60 10.70
CA ASN A 225 -12.16 8.52 10.54
C ASN A 225 -13.57 8.88 11.04
N THR A 226 -14.47 7.91 10.95
CA THR A 226 -15.84 7.99 11.48
C THR A 226 -16.15 6.72 12.25
N PRO A 227 -17.14 6.75 13.13
CA PRO A 227 -17.53 5.54 13.83
C PRO A 227 -18.11 4.51 12.84
N TYR A 228 -17.80 3.26 13.10
CA TYR A 228 -18.49 2.12 12.52
C TYR A 228 -19.40 1.53 13.59
N ARG A 229 -20.70 1.64 13.41
CA ARG A 229 -21.69 1.36 14.45
C ARG A 229 -21.41 2.27 15.67
N ASP A 230 -21.17 1.70 16.85
CA ASP A 230 -20.93 2.46 18.09
C ASP A 230 -19.45 2.57 18.44
N THR A 231 -18.57 2.23 17.51
CA THR A 231 -17.14 2.18 17.77
C THR A 231 -16.38 3.08 16.79
N TRP A 232 -15.51 3.91 17.33
CA TRP A 232 -14.63 4.76 16.54
C TRP A 232 -13.20 4.24 16.64
N PHE A 233 -12.67 3.73 15.52
CA PHE A 233 -11.31 3.20 15.48
C PHE A 233 -10.33 4.31 15.11
N LEU A 234 -9.37 4.56 15.99
CA LEU A 234 -8.34 5.57 15.79
C LEU A 234 -6.98 4.90 15.58
N PRO A 235 -6.25 5.31 14.52
CA PRO A 235 -4.96 4.70 14.20
C PRO A 235 -3.90 5.03 15.25
N SER A 236 -2.85 4.21 15.23
CA SER A 236 -1.63 4.44 16.01
C SER A 236 -0.98 5.77 15.64
N SER A 237 -0.37 6.43 16.63
CA SER A 237 0.44 7.63 16.41
C SER A 237 1.67 7.36 15.53
N GLN A 238 2.04 6.11 15.32
CA GLN A 238 3.15 5.70 14.44
C GLN A 238 2.70 5.36 13.03
N SER A 239 1.38 5.42 12.76
CA SER A 239 0.86 4.99 11.46
C SER A 239 1.23 5.96 10.33
N TYR A 240 1.19 5.43 9.13
CA TYR A 240 1.41 6.15 7.88
C TYR A 240 0.61 7.45 7.77
N MET A 241 -0.68 7.43 8.10
CA MET A 241 -1.52 8.62 8.00
C MET A 241 -1.12 9.70 8.99
N ILE A 242 -0.73 9.31 10.18
CA ILE A 242 -0.29 10.26 11.20
C ILE A 242 1.04 10.90 10.80
N ARG A 243 1.95 10.14 10.22
CA ARG A 243 3.20 10.71 9.70
C ARG A 243 2.96 11.71 8.58
N LEU A 244 2.02 11.45 7.69
CA LEU A 244 1.61 12.43 6.66
C LEU A 244 1.07 13.71 7.28
N ILE A 245 0.21 13.60 8.29
CA ILE A 245 -0.36 14.75 9.00
C ILE A 245 0.76 15.58 9.65
N GLU A 246 1.68 14.95 10.35
CA GLU A 246 2.80 15.61 11.01
C GLU A 246 3.74 16.27 9.98
N ASP A 247 4.07 15.56 8.90
CA ASP A 247 4.91 16.08 7.84
C ASP A 247 4.24 17.26 7.10
N ALA A 248 2.93 17.33 7.12
CA ALA A 248 2.16 18.47 6.59
C ALA A 248 2.02 19.64 7.58
N GLY A 249 2.51 19.48 8.81
CA GLY A 249 2.47 20.51 9.85
C GLY A 249 1.30 20.40 10.81
N GLY A 250 0.51 19.33 10.71
CA GLY A 250 -0.61 19.07 11.61
C GLY A 250 -0.21 18.33 12.88
N GLU A 251 -1.15 18.23 13.80
CA GLU A 251 -1.01 17.50 15.06
C GLU A 251 -2.22 16.58 15.22
N TYR A 252 -1.95 15.29 15.43
CA TYR A 252 -3.01 14.31 15.66
C TYR A 252 -3.61 14.51 17.06
N VAL A 253 -4.94 14.54 17.15
CA VAL A 253 -5.63 14.79 18.43
C VAL A 253 -5.51 13.65 19.42
N TYR A 254 -5.32 12.41 18.95
CA TYR A 254 -5.27 11.23 19.82
C TYR A 254 -3.83 10.75 20.03
N THR A 255 -3.33 10.92 21.24
CA THR A 255 -1.92 10.63 21.57
C THR A 255 -1.73 9.38 22.43
N LYS A 256 -2.82 8.68 22.78
CA LYS A 256 -2.79 7.55 23.71
C LYS A 256 -2.51 6.20 23.05
N ASN A 257 -2.49 6.14 21.72
CA ASN A 257 -2.23 4.89 21.00
C ASN A 257 -0.80 4.85 20.47
N ASP A 258 0.10 4.31 21.24
CA ASP A 258 1.50 4.07 20.87
C ASP A 258 1.74 2.64 20.36
N SER A 259 0.69 1.82 20.23
CA SER A 259 0.76 0.50 19.61
C SER A 259 0.96 0.62 18.09
N ASP A 260 1.11 -0.50 17.42
CA ASP A 260 1.24 -0.57 15.95
C ASP A 260 -0.10 -0.81 15.23
N THR A 261 -1.21 -0.87 15.99
CA THR A 261 -2.56 -1.11 15.44
C THR A 261 -3.54 -0.04 15.88
N SER A 262 -4.66 0.10 15.14
CA SER A 262 -5.78 0.96 15.55
C SER A 262 -6.42 0.45 16.83
N VAL A 263 -6.91 1.38 17.65
CA VAL A 263 -7.66 1.04 18.86
C VAL A 263 -9.09 1.54 18.76
N ALA A 264 -10.00 0.83 19.42
CA ALA A 264 -11.39 1.24 19.58
C ALA A 264 -11.47 2.30 20.70
N VAL A 265 -12.10 3.42 20.38
CA VAL A 265 -12.34 4.52 21.33
C VAL A 265 -13.85 4.65 21.49
N ASP A 266 -14.31 4.87 22.74
CA ASP A 266 -15.73 5.06 22.95
C ASP A 266 -16.22 6.38 22.33
N MET A 267 -17.52 6.43 22.02
CA MET A 267 -18.11 7.56 21.28
C MET A 267 -17.97 8.88 22.04
N GLU A 268 -18.04 8.85 23.36
CA GLU A 268 -17.94 10.06 24.18
C GLU A 268 -16.53 10.65 24.13
N GLU A 269 -15.49 9.83 24.29
CA GLU A 269 -14.11 10.27 24.18
C GLU A 269 -13.81 10.76 22.75
N ALA A 270 -14.22 10.02 21.73
CA ALA A 270 -14.01 10.38 20.33
C ALA A 270 -14.72 11.70 19.99
N TYR A 271 -15.90 11.92 20.51
CA TYR A 271 -16.63 13.18 20.32
C TYR A 271 -15.85 14.36 20.92
N LEU A 272 -15.30 14.20 22.11
CA LEU A 272 -14.47 15.25 22.73
C LEU A 272 -13.22 15.55 21.90
N LEU A 273 -12.57 14.51 21.37
CA LEU A 273 -11.41 14.67 20.49
C LEU A 273 -11.78 15.44 19.21
N ALA A 274 -12.87 15.06 18.57
CA ALA A 274 -13.36 15.73 17.37
C ALA A 274 -13.73 17.20 17.65
N ASN A 275 -14.29 17.48 18.82
CA ASN A 275 -14.66 18.82 19.24
C ASN A 275 -13.44 19.72 19.44
N ALA A 276 -12.28 19.16 19.75
CA ALA A 276 -11.02 19.89 19.91
C ALA A 276 -10.24 20.06 18.60
N ALA A 277 -10.68 19.43 17.51
CA ALA A 277 -9.98 19.43 16.23
C ALA A 277 -10.24 20.69 15.42
N ASP A 278 -9.22 21.10 14.65
CA ASP A 278 -9.34 22.17 13.65
C ASP A 278 -9.73 21.63 12.28
N PHE A 279 -9.36 20.38 12.00
CA PHE A 279 -9.66 19.65 10.77
C PHE A 279 -10.10 18.22 11.07
N TRP A 280 -11.02 17.70 10.28
CA TRP A 280 -11.47 16.32 10.35
C TRP A 280 -11.28 15.67 8.98
N LEU A 281 -10.47 14.63 8.92
CA LEU A 281 -10.10 13.95 7.68
C LEU A 281 -10.62 12.53 7.64
N ASN A 282 -10.77 11.98 6.42
CA ASN A 282 -11.11 10.58 6.16
C ASN A 282 -12.44 10.18 6.80
N VAL A 283 -13.48 10.92 6.45
CA VAL A 283 -14.82 10.73 7.05
C VAL A 283 -15.59 9.54 6.46
N GLY A 284 -14.88 8.55 5.95
CA GLY A 284 -15.44 7.28 5.51
C GLY A 284 -16.36 7.39 4.30
N PRO A 285 -17.56 6.76 4.32
CA PRO A 285 -18.45 6.72 3.17
C PRO A 285 -19.20 8.03 2.91
N CYS A 286 -19.03 9.04 3.77
CA CYS A 286 -19.74 10.30 3.65
C CYS A 286 -19.18 11.15 2.51
N ASN A 287 -20.02 11.54 1.56
CA ASN A 287 -19.66 12.41 0.45
C ASN A 287 -20.04 13.86 0.69
N THR A 288 -20.90 14.14 1.68
CA THR A 288 -21.37 15.46 2.04
C THR A 288 -21.40 15.65 3.55
N LEU A 289 -21.41 16.90 4.01
CA LEU A 289 -21.62 17.21 5.43
C LEU A 289 -22.99 16.73 5.90
N ALA A 290 -24.01 16.77 5.04
CA ALA A 290 -25.34 16.29 5.37
C ALA A 290 -25.33 14.79 5.66
N GLU A 291 -24.60 13.99 4.88
CA GLU A 291 -24.45 12.56 5.15
C GLU A 291 -23.72 12.30 6.47
N LEU A 292 -22.68 13.10 6.76
CA LEU A 292 -21.94 12.97 8.01
C LEU A 292 -22.80 13.28 9.23
N THR A 293 -23.56 14.39 9.20
CA THR A 293 -24.44 14.78 10.30
C THR A 293 -25.64 13.86 10.44
N ALA A 294 -26.05 13.18 9.37
CA ALA A 294 -27.10 12.17 9.42
C ALA A 294 -26.68 10.91 10.19
N GLN A 295 -25.38 10.61 10.26
CA GLN A 295 -24.89 9.48 11.06
C GLN A 295 -25.09 9.70 12.56
N ASN A 296 -24.90 10.94 13.01
CA ASN A 296 -25.11 11.33 14.40
C ASN A 296 -25.43 12.83 14.45
N PRO A 297 -26.62 13.23 14.94
CA PRO A 297 -27.00 14.63 15.03
C PRO A 297 -26.04 15.50 15.85
N LYS A 298 -25.32 14.92 16.82
CA LYS A 298 -24.34 15.64 17.61
C LYS A 298 -23.17 16.17 16.77
N PHE A 299 -22.89 15.57 15.61
CA PHE A 299 -21.81 16.02 14.74
C PHE A 299 -22.03 17.45 14.23
N SER A 300 -23.28 17.88 14.08
CA SER A 300 -23.59 19.26 13.64
C SER A 300 -23.11 20.32 14.63
N ASP A 301 -22.93 19.97 15.90
CA ASP A 301 -22.50 20.90 16.95
C ASP A 301 -20.96 20.97 17.07
N ILE A 302 -20.22 20.12 16.37
CA ILE A 302 -18.76 20.13 16.40
C ILE A 302 -18.25 21.34 15.60
N PRO A 303 -17.34 22.16 16.18
CA PRO A 303 -16.84 23.36 15.49
C PRO A 303 -16.26 23.09 14.10
N VAL A 304 -15.49 21.99 13.94
CA VAL A 304 -14.89 21.63 12.65
C VAL A 304 -15.94 21.40 11.57
N VAL A 305 -17.11 20.85 11.93
CA VAL A 305 -18.23 20.62 11.01
C VAL A 305 -18.91 21.95 10.66
N ARG A 306 -19.18 22.79 11.68
CA ARG A 306 -19.77 24.11 11.46
C ARG A 306 -18.89 25.00 10.58
N ASN A 307 -17.57 24.89 10.71
CA ASN A 307 -16.59 25.66 9.94
C ASN A 307 -16.27 25.01 8.58
N ARG A 308 -16.87 23.88 8.28
CA ARG A 308 -16.67 23.12 7.03
C ARG A 308 -15.22 22.69 6.80
N ASN A 309 -14.49 22.41 7.85
CA ASN A 309 -13.10 21.93 7.80
C ASN A 309 -13.04 20.39 7.84
N VAL A 310 -13.93 19.77 7.07
CA VAL A 310 -14.06 18.31 6.95
C VAL A 310 -13.67 17.93 5.53
N TYR A 311 -12.72 16.99 5.41
CA TYR A 311 -12.20 16.55 4.13
C TYR A 311 -12.17 15.04 4.06
N ASN A 312 -12.38 14.51 2.86
CA ASN A 312 -12.35 13.07 2.65
C ASN A 312 -11.33 12.70 1.57
N ASN A 313 -11.03 11.42 1.49
CA ASN A 313 -10.09 10.85 0.53
C ASN A 313 -10.81 10.22 -0.69
N ASN A 314 -12.03 10.64 -0.98
CA ASN A 314 -12.89 10.02 -2.00
C ASN A 314 -13.05 10.85 -3.28
N ARG A 315 -12.19 11.85 -3.51
CA ARG A 315 -12.27 12.70 -4.71
C ARG A 315 -12.18 11.88 -6.00
N ARG A 316 -11.35 10.84 -6.02
CA ARG A 316 -11.22 9.89 -7.11
C ARG A 316 -11.62 8.52 -6.61
N GLN A 317 -12.87 8.16 -6.78
CA GLN A 317 -13.35 6.84 -6.40
C GLN A 317 -14.15 6.22 -7.53
N THR A 318 -14.17 4.88 -7.56
CA THR A 318 -15.01 4.12 -8.48
C THR A 318 -16.47 4.15 -8.03
N PRO A 319 -17.43 3.82 -8.92
CA PRO A 319 -18.82 3.69 -8.51
C PRO A 319 -19.06 2.73 -7.34
N ALA A 320 -18.22 1.70 -7.20
CA ALA A 320 -18.29 0.74 -6.10
C ALA A 320 -17.67 1.27 -4.79
N GLY A 321 -16.94 2.41 -4.82
CA GLY A 321 -16.36 3.04 -3.64
C GLY A 321 -14.86 2.86 -3.47
N GLY A 322 -14.16 2.26 -4.45
CA GLY A 322 -12.69 2.15 -4.41
C GLY A 322 -12.04 3.53 -4.58
N SER A 323 -11.25 3.97 -3.60
CA SER A 323 -10.63 5.30 -3.59
C SER A 323 -9.20 5.24 -4.11
N ASP A 324 -8.85 6.15 -5.02
CA ASP A 324 -7.50 6.33 -5.54
C ASP A 324 -6.49 6.71 -4.46
N PHE A 325 -6.95 7.23 -3.32
CA PHE A 325 -6.08 7.50 -2.18
C PHE A 325 -5.34 6.22 -1.72
N TRP A 326 -6.00 5.06 -1.72
CA TRP A 326 -5.42 3.78 -1.34
C TRP A 326 -4.71 3.06 -2.49
N GLU A 327 -4.74 3.63 -3.66
CA GLU A 327 -4.14 3.12 -4.89
C GLU A 327 -2.95 4.00 -5.29
N SER A 328 -3.12 5.00 -6.15
CA SER A 328 -2.00 5.85 -6.58
C SER A 328 -1.43 6.69 -5.43
N GLY A 329 -2.23 7.04 -4.44
CA GLY A 329 -1.77 7.78 -3.25
C GLY A 329 -0.67 7.05 -2.48
N VAL A 330 -0.66 5.72 -2.50
CA VAL A 330 0.36 4.92 -1.81
C VAL A 330 1.75 5.11 -2.44
N VAL A 331 1.83 5.20 -3.76
CA VAL A 331 3.11 5.39 -4.48
C VAL A 331 3.44 6.86 -4.74
N ARG A 332 2.51 7.77 -4.46
CA ARG A 332 2.70 9.22 -4.62
C ARG A 332 2.38 9.97 -3.32
N PRO A 333 3.10 9.63 -2.22
CA PRO A 333 2.89 10.34 -0.95
C PRO A 333 3.24 11.82 -1.03
N ASP A 334 4.07 12.24 -1.98
CA ASP A 334 4.37 13.64 -2.26
C ASP A 334 3.11 14.43 -2.65
N LEU A 335 2.25 13.84 -3.49
CA LEU A 335 1.00 14.49 -3.89
C LEU A 335 0.00 14.55 -2.74
N VAL A 336 -0.08 13.51 -1.93
CA VAL A 336 -0.92 13.48 -0.72
C VAL A 336 -0.45 14.54 0.27
N LEU A 337 0.86 14.65 0.48
CA LEU A 337 1.45 15.65 1.36
C LEU A 337 1.14 17.08 0.88
N ARG A 338 1.25 17.33 -0.42
CA ARG A 338 0.91 18.61 -1.01
C ARG A 338 -0.55 18.98 -0.74
N ASP A 339 -1.46 18.03 -0.91
CA ASP A 339 -2.89 18.26 -0.67
C ASP A 339 -3.16 18.58 0.82
N LEU A 340 -2.53 17.84 1.74
CA LEU A 340 -2.65 18.12 3.18
C LEU A 340 -2.11 19.49 3.55
N ARG A 341 -0.98 19.89 2.98
CA ARG A 341 -0.43 21.23 3.22
C ARG A 341 -1.36 22.33 2.75
N THR A 342 -1.99 22.16 1.59
CA THR A 342 -3.00 23.08 1.08
C THR A 342 -4.18 23.16 2.03
N ILE A 343 -4.68 22.03 2.52
CA ILE A 343 -5.79 22.00 3.48
C ILE A 343 -5.42 22.76 4.75
N PHE A 344 -4.24 22.52 5.32
CA PHE A 344 -3.84 23.10 6.59
C PHE A 344 -3.46 24.59 6.49
N SER A 345 -3.06 25.05 5.32
CA SER A 345 -2.73 26.48 5.09
C SER A 345 -3.96 27.31 4.75
N GLY A 346 -5.05 26.68 4.36
CA GLY A 346 -6.26 27.38 3.95
C GLY A 346 -6.21 27.99 2.55
N ASP A 347 -5.21 27.62 1.74
CA ASP A 347 -5.02 28.15 0.38
C ASP A 347 -5.78 27.35 -0.67
#